data_0c77df1f2cc7b1e0bd59bc47ec093bac
#
_entry.id   0c77df1f2cc7b1e0bd59bc47ec093bac
#
_cell.length_a   1.000
_cell.length_b   1.000
_cell.length_c   1.000
_cell.angle_alpha   90.00
_cell.angle_beta   90.00
_cell.angle_gamma   90.00
#
_symmetry.space_group_name_H-M   'P 1'
#
loop_
_entity.id
_entity.type
_entity.pdbx_description
1 polymer ?
#
loop_
_entity_poly.entity_id
_entity_poly.type
_entity_poly.pdbx_seq_one_letter_code
_entity_poly.pdbx_strand_id
1 'polypeptide(L)'
;MRKNAQQSVAKYDKTGEQHYDIISAFIKSIRGSDPNAAVYWLARMVEGGEDPKFIARRLIISASEDIGLANPNAILLANNCFQAVENVGWPESRIILSQCAIYLANSPKGNGAYLAINKAQELVRKTGDLGVPLALRNAPTKLMKELGYGGEYKYSHDFPQNFVQQEFLPEEISGTAFFQAGSSIKEQEIKSKTKDRWGDKYDQ
;
A
#
# COMPACT_ATOMS: atom_id res chain seq x y z
N MET A 1 -5.13 36.90 -43.08
CA MET A 1 -4.16 36.99 -42.00
C MET A 1 -4.51 35.94 -40.92
N ARG A 2 -3.80 34.78 -40.92
CA ARG A 2 -3.92 33.75 -39.87
C ARG A 2 -3.00 34.14 -38.75
N LYS A 3 -3.54 34.50 -37.59
CA LYS A 3 -2.75 34.68 -36.36
C LYS A 3 -2.21 33.31 -35.96
N ASN A 4 -0.90 33.11 -36.09
CA ASN A 4 -0.21 32.03 -35.43
C ASN A 4 -0.34 32.23 -33.90
N ALA A 5 -1.22 31.47 -33.27
CA ALA A 5 -1.20 31.33 -31.82
C ALA A 5 0.09 30.58 -31.51
N GLN A 6 1.10 31.28 -31.00
CA GLN A 6 2.22 30.67 -30.33
C GLN A 6 1.66 29.87 -29.17
N GLN A 7 1.65 28.54 -29.30
CA GLN A 7 1.41 27.66 -28.17
C GLN A 7 2.54 27.92 -27.19
N SER A 8 2.19 28.55 -26.07
CA SER A 8 3.07 28.66 -24.92
C SER A 8 3.38 27.23 -24.45
N VAL A 9 4.55 26.72 -24.82
CA VAL A 9 5.09 25.50 -24.23
C VAL A 9 5.27 25.82 -22.75
N ALA A 10 4.39 25.29 -21.90
CA ALA A 10 4.50 25.45 -20.46
C ALA A 10 5.89 24.92 -20.05
N LYS A 11 6.74 25.80 -19.54
CA LYS A 11 8.04 25.41 -18.98
C LYS A 11 7.79 24.47 -17.82
N TYR A 12 7.98 23.17 -18.03
CA TYR A 12 7.99 22.17 -16.99
C TYR A 12 9.36 22.21 -16.32
N ASP A 13 9.43 22.81 -15.13
CA ASP A 13 10.64 22.79 -14.33
C ASP A 13 10.68 21.50 -13.51
N LYS A 14 11.54 20.53 -13.91
CA LYS A 14 11.69 19.21 -13.27
C LYS A 14 12.16 19.26 -11.81
N THR A 15 12.66 20.38 -11.35
CA THR A 15 13.21 20.55 -9.99
C THR A 15 12.47 21.61 -9.18
N GLY A 16 11.52 22.31 -9.77
CA GLY A 16 10.79 23.42 -9.17
C GLY A 16 9.46 23.03 -8.52
N GLU A 17 8.83 24.00 -7.89
CA GLU A 17 7.56 23.88 -7.17
C GLU A 17 6.44 23.33 -8.06
N GLN A 18 6.39 23.72 -9.35
CA GLN A 18 5.40 23.23 -10.31
C GLN A 18 5.46 21.71 -10.55
N HIS A 19 6.67 21.12 -10.49
CA HIS A 19 6.83 19.68 -10.63
C HIS A 19 6.10 18.93 -9.50
N TYR A 20 6.29 19.34 -8.26
CA TYR A 20 5.65 18.74 -7.10
C TYR A 20 4.13 18.96 -7.11
N ASP A 21 3.66 20.11 -7.58
CA ASP A 21 2.23 20.41 -7.69
C ASP A 21 1.53 19.50 -8.70
N ILE A 22 2.12 19.28 -9.87
CA ILE A 22 1.55 18.43 -10.92
C ILE A 22 1.49 16.96 -10.46
N ILE A 23 2.56 16.45 -9.84
CA ILE A 23 2.59 15.11 -9.28
C ILE A 23 1.55 14.96 -8.17
N SER A 24 1.45 15.94 -7.29
CA SER A 24 0.46 15.97 -6.22
C SER A 24 -0.97 15.97 -6.76
N ALA A 25 -1.24 16.76 -7.80
CA ALA A 25 -2.53 16.80 -8.47
C ALA A 25 -2.86 15.47 -9.14
N PHE A 26 -1.88 14.83 -9.79
CA PHE A 26 -2.03 13.51 -10.40
C PHE A 26 -2.46 12.46 -9.37
N ILE A 27 -1.72 12.34 -8.28
CA ILE A 27 -2.01 11.36 -7.22
C ILE A 27 -3.34 11.66 -6.53
N LYS A 28 -3.64 12.93 -6.23
CA LYS A 28 -4.90 13.34 -5.63
C LYS A 28 -6.10 13.07 -6.54
N SER A 29 -5.93 13.16 -7.87
CA SER A 29 -6.97 12.80 -8.83
C SER A 29 -7.27 11.30 -8.80
N ILE A 30 -6.24 10.45 -8.73
CA ILE A 30 -6.40 8.99 -8.58
C ILE A 30 -7.09 8.67 -7.26
N ARG A 31 -6.62 9.24 -6.15
CA ARG A 31 -7.22 9.10 -4.81
C ARG A 31 -8.67 9.57 -4.77
N GLY A 32 -8.97 10.68 -5.43
CA GLY A 32 -10.30 11.26 -5.55
C GLY A 32 -11.21 10.57 -6.56
N SER A 33 -10.74 9.49 -7.22
CA SER A 33 -11.52 8.72 -8.20
C SER A 33 -11.94 9.53 -9.44
N ASP A 34 -11.09 10.46 -9.89
CA ASP A 34 -11.29 11.20 -11.13
C ASP A 34 -10.30 10.74 -12.22
N PRO A 35 -10.69 9.80 -13.10
CA PRO A 35 -9.83 9.29 -14.16
C PRO A 35 -9.48 10.34 -15.21
N ASN A 36 -10.37 11.32 -15.45
CA ASN A 36 -10.14 12.37 -16.46
C ASN A 36 -9.09 13.37 -15.97
N ALA A 37 -9.19 13.81 -14.73
CA ALA A 37 -8.16 14.65 -14.11
C ALA A 37 -6.82 13.91 -14.02
N ALA A 38 -6.82 12.64 -13.65
CA ALA A 38 -5.61 11.82 -13.62
C ALA A 38 -4.91 11.76 -14.99
N VAL A 39 -5.64 11.51 -16.06
CA VAL A 39 -5.10 11.49 -17.43
C VAL A 39 -4.59 12.88 -17.85
N TYR A 40 -5.29 13.96 -17.49
CA TYR A 40 -4.83 15.32 -17.78
C TYR A 40 -3.48 15.64 -17.12
N TRP A 41 -3.36 15.34 -15.83
CA TRP A 41 -2.09 15.58 -15.10
C TRP A 41 -0.98 14.67 -15.58
N LEU A 42 -1.29 13.42 -15.95
CA LEU A 42 -0.34 12.53 -16.63
C LEU A 42 0.17 13.16 -17.92
N ALA A 43 -0.72 13.66 -18.78
CA ALA A 43 -0.34 14.31 -20.03
C ALA A 43 0.57 15.53 -19.79
N ARG A 44 0.30 16.31 -18.72
CA ARG A 44 1.18 17.43 -18.31
C ARG A 44 2.61 16.96 -17.96
N MET A 45 2.75 15.82 -17.30
CA MET A 45 4.06 15.22 -16.99
C MET A 45 4.75 14.69 -18.25
N VAL A 46 4.01 14.04 -19.14
CA VAL A 46 4.53 13.51 -20.42
C VAL A 46 5.07 14.63 -21.30
N GLU A 47 4.28 15.70 -21.53
CA GLU A 47 4.68 16.88 -22.32
C GLU A 47 5.83 17.64 -21.66
N GLY A 48 5.93 17.59 -20.34
CA GLY A 48 7.05 18.13 -19.57
C GLY A 48 8.34 17.29 -19.64
N GLY A 49 8.29 16.11 -20.27
CA GLY A 49 9.42 15.21 -20.41
C GLY A 49 9.81 14.51 -19.11
N GLU A 50 8.84 14.22 -18.22
CA GLU A 50 9.10 13.48 -17.00
C GLU A 50 9.59 12.06 -17.30
N ASP A 51 10.38 11.49 -16.38
CA ASP A 51 10.81 10.10 -16.46
C ASP A 51 9.60 9.15 -16.33
N PRO A 52 9.31 8.30 -17.32
CA PRO A 52 8.18 7.39 -17.27
C PRO A 52 8.25 6.41 -16.11
N LYS A 53 9.44 6.00 -15.68
CA LYS A 53 9.64 5.15 -14.51
C LYS A 53 9.31 5.87 -13.21
N PHE A 54 9.59 7.18 -13.14
CA PHE A 54 9.19 7.99 -12.00
C PHE A 54 7.66 8.00 -11.85
N ILE A 55 6.93 8.24 -12.95
CA ILE A 55 5.46 8.23 -12.94
C ILE A 55 4.94 6.85 -12.52
N ALA A 56 5.50 5.78 -13.09
CA ALA A 56 5.11 4.40 -12.76
C ALA A 56 5.35 4.06 -11.28
N ARG A 57 6.46 4.52 -10.68
CA ARG A 57 6.70 4.38 -9.22
C ARG A 57 5.62 5.07 -8.39
N ARG A 58 5.14 6.24 -8.81
CA ARG A 58 4.06 6.94 -8.12
C ARG A 58 2.74 6.17 -8.19
N LEU A 59 2.46 5.48 -9.30
CA LEU A 59 1.30 4.60 -9.43
C LEU A 59 1.39 3.39 -8.50
N ILE A 60 2.57 2.77 -8.34
CA ILE A 60 2.79 1.68 -7.37
C ILE A 60 2.50 2.14 -5.94
N ILE A 61 3.00 3.32 -5.56
CA ILE A 61 2.76 3.88 -4.23
C ILE A 61 1.27 4.13 -4.02
N SER A 62 0.58 4.78 -4.96
CA SER A 62 -0.86 5.05 -4.89
C SER A 62 -1.69 3.76 -4.82
N ALA A 63 -1.29 2.71 -5.57
CA ALA A 63 -1.93 1.41 -5.51
C ALA A 63 -1.88 0.78 -4.11
N SER A 64 -0.79 0.98 -3.37
CA SER A 64 -0.63 0.46 -2.00
C SER A 64 -1.24 1.37 -0.94
N GLU A 65 -1.06 2.68 -1.06
CA GLU A 65 -1.46 3.68 -0.07
C GLU A 65 -2.96 3.98 -0.11
N ASP A 66 -3.51 4.18 -1.33
CA ASP A 66 -4.87 4.68 -1.52
C ASP A 66 -5.90 3.60 -1.86
N ILE A 67 -5.46 2.47 -2.41
CA ILE A 67 -6.33 1.37 -2.82
C ILE A 67 -6.13 0.16 -1.89
N GLY A 68 -4.89 -0.26 -1.69
CA GLY A 68 -4.52 -1.29 -0.73
C GLY A 68 -5.37 -2.55 -0.87
N LEU A 69 -5.94 -2.99 0.26
CA LEU A 69 -6.74 -4.21 0.34
C LEU A 69 -8.17 -4.08 -0.22
N ALA A 70 -8.61 -2.87 -0.54
CA ALA A 70 -9.89 -2.66 -1.22
C ALA A 70 -9.91 -3.29 -2.63
N ASN A 71 -8.75 -3.30 -3.31
CA ASN A 71 -8.51 -4.03 -4.55
C ASN A 71 -7.08 -4.57 -4.58
N PRO A 72 -6.83 -5.80 -4.10
CA PRO A 72 -5.48 -6.38 -4.04
C PRO A 72 -4.75 -6.50 -5.40
N ASN A 73 -5.49 -6.48 -6.51
CA ASN A 73 -4.89 -6.53 -7.85
C ASN A 73 -4.26 -5.19 -8.27
N ALA A 74 -4.57 -4.10 -7.59
CA ALA A 74 -4.06 -2.78 -7.95
C ALA A 74 -2.53 -2.71 -7.93
N ILE A 75 -1.90 -3.26 -6.89
CA ILE A 75 -0.43 -3.28 -6.78
C ILE A 75 0.21 -4.16 -7.86
N LEU A 76 -0.42 -5.29 -8.22
CA LEU A 76 0.06 -6.18 -9.27
C LEU A 76 0.04 -5.47 -10.63
N LEU A 77 -1.06 -4.81 -10.94
CA LEU A 77 -1.20 -4.06 -12.18
C LEU A 77 -0.23 -2.88 -12.24
N ALA A 78 -0.06 -2.14 -11.16
CA ALA A 78 0.88 -1.03 -11.09
C ALA A 78 2.35 -1.49 -11.23
N ASN A 79 2.70 -2.63 -10.63
CA ASN A 79 4.04 -3.21 -10.79
C ASN A 79 4.27 -3.70 -12.23
N ASN A 80 3.30 -4.35 -12.86
CA ASN A 80 3.38 -4.75 -14.26
C ASN A 80 3.46 -3.51 -15.19
N CYS A 81 2.76 -2.43 -14.87
CA CYS A 81 2.88 -1.15 -15.56
C CYS A 81 4.33 -0.64 -15.51
N PHE A 82 4.97 -0.66 -14.34
CA PHE A 82 6.37 -0.26 -14.21
C PHE A 82 7.30 -1.10 -15.09
N GLN A 83 7.17 -2.42 -15.07
CA GLN A 83 7.99 -3.32 -15.90
C GLN A 83 7.76 -3.09 -17.39
N ALA A 84 6.51 -2.91 -17.82
CA ALA A 84 6.18 -2.63 -19.21
C ALA A 84 6.76 -1.29 -19.67
N VAL A 85 6.66 -0.25 -18.85
CA VAL A 85 7.25 1.07 -19.11
C VAL A 85 8.78 0.98 -19.22
N GLU A 86 9.43 0.19 -18.38
CA GLU A 86 10.87 -0.02 -18.41
C GLU A 86 11.33 -0.69 -19.71
N ASN A 87 10.55 -1.66 -20.20
CA ASN A 87 10.90 -2.40 -21.42
C ASN A 87 10.58 -1.63 -22.70
N VAL A 88 9.52 -0.82 -22.70
CA VAL A 88 9.00 -0.17 -23.92
C VAL A 88 9.57 1.24 -24.10
N GLY A 89 9.63 2.05 -23.03
CA GLY A 89 10.10 3.44 -23.11
C GLY A 89 9.10 4.38 -23.78
N TRP A 90 9.56 5.61 -24.05
CA TRP A 90 8.81 6.61 -24.80
C TRP A 90 8.85 6.32 -26.31
N PRO A 91 7.81 6.66 -27.11
CA PRO A 91 6.59 7.37 -26.68
C PRO A 91 5.45 6.46 -26.20
N GLU A 92 5.52 5.16 -26.32
CA GLU A 92 4.42 4.21 -26.08
C GLU A 92 4.09 4.07 -24.59
N SER A 93 5.03 4.32 -23.70
CA SER A 93 4.81 4.29 -22.24
C SER A 93 3.64 5.17 -21.78
N ARG A 94 3.31 6.26 -22.50
CA ARG A 94 2.15 7.11 -22.21
C ARG A 94 0.83 6.35 -22.21
N ILE A 95 0.69 5.34 -23.07
CA ILE A 95 -0.52 4.52 -23.20
C ILE A 95 -0.62 3.58 -21.98
N ILE A 96 0.48 2.92 -21.63
CA ILE A 96 0.58 2.00 -20.50
C ILE A 96 0.28 2.73 -19.18
N LEU A 97 0.88 3.91 -19.00
CA LEU A 97 0.68 4.76 -17.82
C LEU A 97 -0.76 5.25 -17.72
N SER A 98 -1.37 5.64 -18.84
CA SER A 98 -2.77 6.08 -18.90
C SER A 98 -3.73 4.96 -18.51
N GLN A 99 -3.54 3.75 -19.04
CA GLN A 99 -4.34 2.57 -18.67
C GLN A 99 -4.26 2.29 -17.16
N CYS A 100 -3.07 2.31 -16.60
CA CYS A 100 -2.87 2.10 -15.17
C CYS A 100 -3.52 3.20 -14.33
N ALA A 101 -3.33 4.47 -14.68
CA ALA A 101 -3.92 5.61 -13.96
C ALA A 101 -5.45 5.54 -13.94
N ILE A 102 -6.08 5.22 -15.08
CA ILE A 102 -7.54 5.06 -15.19
C ILE A 102 -8.02 3.89 -14.32
N TYR A 103 -7.33 2.76 -14.37
CA TYR A 103 -7.67 1.60 -13.53
C TYR A 103 -7.63 1.93 -12.04
N LEU A 104 -6.55 2.57 -11.58
CA LEU A 104 -6.38 2.94 -10.18
C LEU A 104 -7.42 3.99 -9.75
N ALA A 105 -7.71 4.98 -10.59
CA ALA A 105 -8.73 5.99 -10.31
C ALA A 105 -10.13 5.36 -10.13
N ASN A 106 -10.47 4.34 -10.90
CA ASN A 106 -11.76 3.64 -10.80
C ASN A 106 -11.79 2.50 -9.78
N SER A 107 -10.66 2.16 -9.17
CA SER A 107 -10.61 1.13 -8.13
C SER A 107 -11.25 1.61 -6.82
N PRO A 108 -11.87 0.72 -6.04
CA PRO A 108 -12.28 1.03 -4.66
C PRO A 108 -11.08 1.55 -3.87
N LYS A 109 -11.32 2.49 -2.97
CA LYS A 109 -10.27 3.09 -2.14
C LYS A 109 -10.27 2.47 -0.75
N GLY A 110 -9.05 2.24 -0.22
CA GLY A 110 -8.83 1.74 1.13
C GLY A 110 -7.39 1.99 1.55
N ASN A 111 -7.19 2.63 2.68
CA ASN A 111 -5.87 2.94 3.24
C ASN A 111 -5.57 2.21 4.55
N GLY A 112 -6.33 1.15 4.86
CA GLY A 112 -6.22 0.41 6.11
C GLY A 112 -4.82 -0.12 6.39
N ALA A 113 -4.11 -0.63 5.38
CA ALA A 113 -2.74 -1.10 5.53
C ALA A 113 -1.75 0.04 5.82
N TYR A 114 -1.90 1.19 5.16
CA TYR A 114 -1.10 2.38 5.42
C TYR A 114 -1.29 2.90 6.84
N LEU A 115 -2.52 3.00 7.31
CA LEU A 115 -2.83 3.42 8.67
C LEU A 115 -2.33 2.42 9.71
N ALA A 116 -2.42 1.11 9.43
CA ALA A 116 -1.97 0.05 10.32
C ALA A 116 -0.47 0.15 10.61
N ILE A 117 0.36 0.27 9.58
CA ILE A 117 1.82 0.37 9.77
C ILE A 117 2.21 1.66 10.49
N ASN A 118 1.55 2.79 10.17
CA ASN A 118 1.81 4.05 10.86
C ASN A 118 1.48 3.96 12.36
N LYS A 119 0.34 3.38 12.72
CA LYS A 119 -0.08 3.16 14.10
C LYS A 119 0.89 2.23 14.84
N ALA A 120 1.33 1.14 14.19
CA ALA A 120 2.29 0.22 14.77
C ALA A 120 3.65 0.90 15.00
N GLN A 121 4.17 1.66 14.02
CA GLN A 121 5.41 2.41 14.18
C GLN A 121 5.33 3.48 15.27
N GLU A 122 4.19 4.16 15.40
CA GLU A 122 3.98 5.12 16.48
C GLU A 122 4.04 4.44 17.84
N LEU A 123 3.41 3.27 17.99
CA LEU A 123 3.45 2.51 19.23
C LEU A 123 4.87 2.05 19.56
N VAL A 124 5.61 1.49 18.59
CA VAL A 124 7.02 1.10 18.78
C VAL A 124 7.88 2.28 19.25
N ARG A 125 7.70 3.47 18.66
CA ARG A 125 8.42 4.68 19.11
C ARG A 125 8.09 5.09 20.56
N LYS A 126 6.86 4.81 21.02
CA LYS A 126 6.40 5.13 22.38
C LYS A 126 6.84 4.10 23.42
N THR A 127 6.81 2.83 23.07
CA THR A 127 7.08 1.72 24.00
C THR A 127 8.54 1.27 24.00
N GLY A 128 9.29 1.59 22.96
CA GLY A 128 10.61 0.99 22.73
C GLY A 128 10.50 -0.48 22.32
N ASP A 129 11.59 -1.21 22.48
CA ASP A 129 11.74 -2.61 22.10
C ASP A 129 11.12 -3.54 23.16
N LEU A 130 9.83 -3.81 23.04
CA LEU A 130 9.15 -4.81 23.87
C LEU A 130 9.64 -6.22 23.54
N GLY A 131 9.71 -7.08 24.55
CA GLY A 131 10.22 -8.44 24.41
C GLY A 131 9.33 -9.31 23.51
N VAL A 132 9.97 -10.13 22.66
CA VAL A 132 9.23 -11.17 21.91
C VAL A 132 8.73 -12.23 22.90
N PRO A 133 7.45 -12.65 22.87
CA PRO A 133 6.93 -13.71 23.73
C PRO A 133 7.78 -14.98 23.66
N LEU A 134 8.01 -15.65 24.79
CA LEU A 134 8.89 -16.83 24.86
C LEU A 134 8.47 -17.94 23.90
N ALA A 135 7.15 -18.17 23.77
CA ALA A 135 6.61 -19.17 22.87
C ALA A 135 7.01 -18.94 21.40
N LEU A 136 7.22 -17.70 20.99
CA LEU A 136 7.56 -17.33 19.61
C LEU A 136 9.06 -17.32 19.31
N ARG A 137 9.91 -17.49 20.36
CA ARG A 137 11.37 -17.47 20.20
C ARG A 137 11.87 -18.82 19.71
N ASN A 138 12.84 -18.80 18.79
CA ASN A 138 13.55 -20.02 18.41
C ASN A 138 14.47 -20.50 19.52
N ALA A 139 14.56 -21.81 19.72
CA ALA A 139 15.40 -22.45 20.73
C ALA A 139 16.48 -23.37 20.11
N PRO A 140 17.47 -22.83 19.38
CA PRO A 140 18.48 -23.63 18.70
C PRO A 140 19.46 -24.31 19.66
N THR A 141 19.62 -23.84 20.91
CA THR A 141 20.52 -24.39 21.90
C THR A 141 19.75 -25.05 23.05
N LYS A 142 20.45 -25.97 23.78
CA LYS A 142 19.88 -26.62 24.96
C LYS A 142 19.53 -25.59 26.04
N LEU A 143 20.41 -24.63 26.30
CA LEU A 143 20.16 -23.53 27.24
C LEU A 143 18.90 -22.74 26.93
N MET A 144 18.66 -22.41 25.65
CA MET A 144 17.44 -21.67 25.24
C MET A 144 16.19 -22.50 25.50
N LYS A 145 16.23 -23.82 25.28
CA LYS A 145 15.12 -24.73 25.62
C LYS A 145 14.87 -24.76 27.14
N GLU A 146 15.92 -24.81 27.93
CA GLU A 146 15.83 -24.79 29.41
C GLU A 146 15.28 -23.43 29.92
N LEU A 147 15.51 -22.34 29.17
CA LEU A 147 14.94 -21.01 29.44
C LEU A 147 13.50 -20.86 28.93
N GLY A 148 12.87 -21.91 28.38
CA GLY A 148 11.49 -21.90 27.93
C GLY A 148 11.26 -21.31 26.53
N TYR A 149 12.30 -21.08 25.75
CA TYR A 149 12.18 -20.57 24.37
C TYR A 149 11.47 -21.58 23.50
N GLY A 150 10.43 -21.13 22.77
CA GLY A 150 9.60 -21.98 21.92
C GLY A 150 8.70 -22.96 22.69
N GLY A 151 8.75 -22.94 24.03
CA GLY A 151 7.85 -23.70 24.88
C GLY A 151 6.40 -23.22 24.69
N GLU A 152 5.47 -24.18 24.71
CA GLU A 152 4.03 -23.89 24.55
C GLU A 152 3.59 -23.30 23.18
N TYR A 153 4.51 -23.16 22.21
CA TYR A 153 4.12 -22.76 20.86
C TYR A 153 3.23 -23.81 20.22
N LYS A 154 2.06 -23.38 19.77
CA LYS A 154 1.09 -24.23 19.07
C LYS A 154 1.31 -24.06 17.57
N TYR A 155 1.74 -25.16 16.92
CA TYR A 155 1.95 -25.14 15.48
C TYR A 155 0.60 -25.18 14.75
N SER A 156 0.22 -24.09 14.10
CA SER A 156 -1.13 -23.92 13.54
C SER A 156 -1.57 -25.01 12.56
N HIS A 157 -0.62 -25.63 11.83
CA HIS A 157 -0.95 -26.71 10.90
C HIS A 157 -1.39 -28.02 11.57
N ASP A 158 -1.15 -28.20 12.87
CA ASP A 158 -1.62 -29.35 13.64
C ASP A 158 -3.10 -29.20 14.07
N PHE A 159 -3.73 -28.08 13.77
CA PHE A 159 -5.09 -27.75 14.18
C PHE A 159 -6.06 -27.60 12.99
N PRO A 160 -7.36 -27.82 13.20
CA PRO A 160 -8.37 -27.65 12.15
C PRO A 160 -8.29 -26.25 11.52
N GLN A 161 -8.44 -26.21 10.19
CA GLN A 161 -8.35 -24.98 9.38
C GLN A 161 -6.98 -24.26 9.50
N ASN A 162 -5.94 -24.96 9.97
CA ASN A 162 -4.60 -24.40 10.20
C ASN A 162 -4.63 -23.16 11.13
N PHE A 163 -5.49 -23.18 12.15
CA PHE A 163 -5.66 -22.08 13.07
C PHE A 163 -5.81 -22.55 14.51
N VAL A 164 -5.12 -21.87 15.41
CA VAL A 164 -5.27 -22.02 16.86
C VAL A 164 -5.04 -20.66 17.52
N GLN A 165 -5.88 -20.33 18.49
CA GLN A 165 -5.70 -19.09 19.25
C GLN A 165 -4.48 -19.20 20.14
N GLN A 166 -3.55 -18.25 19.98
CA GLN A 166 -2.42 -18.01 20.88
C GLN A 166 -2.02 -16.52 20.79
N GLU A 167 -1.22 -16.04 21.74
CA GLU A 167 -0.77 -14.66 21.72
C GLU A 167 0.48 -14.51 20.82
N PHE A 168 0.45 -13.52 19.94
CA PHE A 168 1.55 -13.18 19.04
C PHE A 168 2.16 -11.80 19.34
N LEU A 169 1.49 -10.97 20.12
CA LEU A 169 1.99 -9.67 20.56
C LEU A 169 2.64 -9.78 21.92
N PRO A 170 3.57 -8.88 22.28
CA PRO A 170 3.97 -8.69 23.67
C PRO A 170 2.77 -8.49 24.58
N GLU A 171 2.85 -8.99 25.82
CA GLU A 171 1.73 -8.96 26.78
C GLU A 171 1.22 -7.52 27.01
N GLU A 172 2.14 -6.57 27.08
CA GLU A 172 1.87 -5.15 27.33
C GLU A 172 0.97 -4.50 26.27
N ILE A 173 0.94 -5.07 25.07
CA ILE A 173 0.16 -4.57 23.92
C ILE A 173 -0.82 -5.60 23.37
N SER A 174 -1.07 -6.68 24.13
CA SER A 174 -2.04 -7.71 23.73
C SER A 174 -3.42 -7.10 23.45
N GLY A 175 -4.07 -7.56 22.39
CA GLY A 175 -5.37 -7.03 21.96
C GLY A 175 -5.32 -5.70 21.21
N THR A 176 -4.13 -5.11 21.01
CA THR A 176 -4.03 -3.88 20.21
C THR A 176 -4.35 -4.16 18.75
N ALA A 177 -5.39 -3.52 18.22
CA ALA A 177 -5.74 -3.58 16.81
C ALA A 177 -5.04 -2.47 16.03
N PHE A 178 -4.13 -2.86 15.14
CA PHE A 178 -3.47 -1.94 14.21
C PHE A 178 -4.25 -1.81 12.90
N PHE A 179 -4.68 -2.92 12.33
CA PHE A 179 -5.42 -2.94 11.09
C PHE A 179 -6.92 -2.82 11.35
N GLN A 180 -7.55 -1.86 10.69
CA GLN A 180 -8.99 -1.68 10.63
C GLN A 180 -9.43 -1.78 9.18
N ALA A 181 -10.38 -2.67 8.91
CA ALA A 181 -10.93 -2.85 7.57
C ALA A 181 -11.83 -1.66 7.20
N GLY A 182 -11.66 -1.16 5.98
CA GLY A 182 -12.56 -0.18 5.39
C GLY A 182 -13.91 -0.78 4.96
N SER A 183 -14.70 0.01 4.23
CA SER A 183 -16.06 -0.36 3.83
C SER A 183 -16.14 -1.17 2.53
N SER A 184 -15.03 -1.39 1.83
CA SER A 184 -15.04 -2.17 0.59
C SER A 184 -15.40 -3.63 0.83
N ILE A 185 -15.99 -4.29 -0.19
CA ILE A 185 -16.38 -5.70 -0.09
C ILE A 185 -15.22 -6.58 0.36
N LYS A 186 -14.03 -6.36 -0.22
CA LYS A 186 -12.84 -7.16 0.11
C LYS A 186 -12.36 -6.93 1.54
N GLU A 187 -12.40 -5.71 2.02
CA GLU A 187 -12.01 -5.41 3.40
C GLU A 187 -13.03 -5.94 4.41
N GLN A 188 -14.32 -5.92 4.08
CA GLN A 188 -15.37 -6.54 4.93
C GLN A 188 -15.23 -8.07 4.99
N GLU A 189 -14.82 -8.73 3.90
CA GLU A 189 -14.46 -10.16 3.92
C GLU A 189 -13.28 -10.43 4.87
N ILE A 190 -12.25 -9.57 4.88
CA ILE A 190 -11.11 -9.67 5.81
C ILE A 190 -11.58 -9.49 7.25
N LYS A 191 -12.41 -8.49 7.51
CA LYS A 191 -12.98 -8.21 8.84
C LYS A 191 -13.74 -9.41 9.38
N SER A 192 -14.63 -10.00 8.58
CA SER A 192 -15.39 -11.19 8.96
C SER A 192 -14.46 -12.36 9.33
N LYS A 193 -13.49 -12.68 8.46
CA LYS A 193 -12.53 -13.76 8.73
C LYS A 193 -11.68 -13.51 9.98
N THR A 194 -11.34 -12.27 10.26
CA THR A 194 -10.59 -11.90 11.47
C THR A 194 -11.44 -12.12 12.71
N LYS A 195 -12.70 -11.70 12.67
CA LYS A 195 -13.66 -11.90 13.77
C LYS A 195 -13.95 -13.37 14.02
N ASP A 196 -14.16 -14.16 12.97
CA ASP A 196 -14.41 -15.62 13.08
C ASP A 196 -13.25 -16.35 13.78
N ARG A 197 -12.01 -15.89 13.58
CA ARG A 197 -10.79 -16.47 14.18
C ARG A 197 -10.51 -15.97 15.58
N TRP A 198 -10.61 -14.66 15.79
CA TRP A 198 -10.11 -13.98 16.98
C TRP A 198 -11.22 -13.54 17.95
N GLY A 199 -12.50 -13.70 17.54
CA GLY A 199 -13.62 -13.22 18.35
C GLY A 199 -13.50 -11.73 18.62
N ASP A 200 -13.66 -11.37 19.90
CA ASP A 200 -13.65 -9.96 20.31
C ASP A 200 -12.25 -9.42 20.67
N LYS A 201 -11.18 -10.22 20.45
CA LYS A 201 -9.80 -9.81 20.81
C LYS A 201 -9.39 -8.48 20.19
N TYR A 202 -9.85 -8.21 18.97
CA TYR A 202 -9.52 -7.01 18.19
C TYR A 202 -10.75 -6.17 17.87
N ASP A 203 -11.84 -6.33 18.65
CA ASP A 203 -13.03 -5.49 18.46
C ASP A 203 -12.70 -4.02 18.79
N GLN A 204 -13.08 -3.15 17.87
CA GLN A 204 -12.97 -1.70 17.96
C GLN A 204 -14.28 -1.04 17.57
#